data_91b64962bc6a6ababe91b5f19915f96a
#
_entry.id   91b64962bc6a6ababe91b5f19915f96a
#
_cell.length_a   1.000
_cell.length_b   1.000
_cell.length_c   1.000
_cell.angle_alpha   90.00
_cell.angle_beta   90.00
_cell.angle_gamma   90.00
#
_symmetry.space_group_name_H-M   'P 1'
#
loop_
_entity.id
_entity.type
_entity.pdbx_description
1 polymer ?
#
loop_
_entity_poly.entity_id
_entity_poly.type
_entity_poly.pdbx_seq_one_letter_code
_entity_poly.pdbx_strand_id
1 'polypeptide(L)'
;APQKITRDADGRITTLYRQYRNQGQREVSGIDLDLRQRFTDKDWGKLTLAGQLSRVLRFAEPLSDGAPLTDGAGTNYFGSIPKWRGVTSATWEQGKWSSTLTWNYVGSYAQSTHLDESVAAFSTFDVTSSWQVTPAANVTFIVQNLANKRAPWDYSASGFDYTQADPRGRFASLKLNYKF
;
A
#
# COMPACT_ATOMS: atom_id res chain seq x y z
N ALA A 1 2.19 -4.62 -33.76
CA ALA A 1 2.66 -5.63 -34.72
C ALA A 1 1.46 -6.19 -35.49
N PRO A 2 1.35 -5.99 -36.82
CA PRO A 2 0.19 -6.42 -37.60
C PRO A 2 -0.04 -7.94 -37.59
N GLN A 3 0.97 -8.70 -37.26
CA GLN A 3 0.94 -10.16 -37.23
C GLN A 3 0.21 -10.79 -35.99
N LYS A 4 -0.23 -9.95 -35.05
CA LYS A 4 -0.93 -10.43 -33.85
C LYS A 4 -2.45 -10.45 -33.98
N ILE A 5 -2.98 -9.90 -35.04
CA ILE A 5 -4.41 -9.75 -35.30
C ILE A 5 -4.73 -10.22 -36.71
N THR A 6 -5.60 -11.21 -36.86
CA THR A 6 -6.20 -11.57 -38.16
C THR A 6 -7.60 -11.00 -38.23
N ARG A 7 -7.99 -10.57 -39.43
CA ARG A 7 -9.31 -10.02 -39.75
C ARG A 7 -9.91 -10.75 -40.95
N ASP A 8 -11.23 -10.82 -40.97
CA ASP A 8 -11.97 -11.30 -42.13
C ASP A 8 -12.06 -10.25 -43.26
N ALA A 9 -12.75 -10.60 -44.33
CA ALA A 9 -12.94 -9.72 -45.50
C ALA A 9 -13.73 -8.43 -45.15
N ASP A 10 -14.53 -8.46 -44.06
CA ASP A 10 -15.32 -7.33 -43.57
C ASP A 10 -14.55 -6.49 -42.53
N GLY A 11 -13.28 -6.81 -42.28
CA GLY A 11 -12.40 -6.09 -41.35
C GLY A 11 -12.60 -6.45 -39.87
N ARG A 12 -13.45 -7.43 -39.54
CA ARG A 12 -13.68 -7.88 -38.16
C ARG A 12 -12.50 -8.73 -37.69
N ILE A 13 -12.13 -8.55 -36.40
CA ILE A 13 -11.07 -9.34 -35.81
C ILE A 13 -11.56 -10.78 -35.65
N THR A 14 -10.91 -11.74 -36.30
CA THR A 14 -11.20 -13.17 -36.19
C THR A 14 -10.28 -13.87 -35.23
N THR A 15 -9.03 -13.41 -35.11
CA THR A 15 -8.07 -14.03 -34.16
C THR A 15 -7.16 -12.97 -33.57
N LEU A 16 -6.97 -13.04 -32.26
CA LEU A 16 -6.00 -12.26 -31.52
C LEU A 16 -4.96 -13.20 -30.91
N TYR A 17 -3.71 -13.17 -31.41
CA TYR A 17 -2.62 -13.96 -30.86
C TYR A 17 -2.02 -13.26 -29.64
N ARG A 18 -2.21 -13.83 -28.45
CA ARG A 18 -1.60 -13.40 -27.19
C ARG A 18 -0.56 -14.43 -26.77
N GLN A 19 0.70 -14.05 -26.81
CA GLN A 19 1.80 -14.89 -26.34
C GLN A 19 2.53 -14.18 -25.20
N TYR A 20 2.98 -14.94 -24.22
CA TYR A 20 3.94 -14.44 -23.24
C TYR A 20 5.26 -14.16 -23.95
N ARG A 21 5.79 -12.96 -23.76
CA ARG A 21 7.11 -12.57 -24.25
C ARG A 21 7.88 -11.93 -23.10
N ASN A 22 9.18 -12.08 -23.10
CA ASN A 22 10.05 -11.26 -22.27
C ASN A 22 10.01 -9.84 -22.82
N GLN A 23 9.33 -8.93 -22.15
CA GLN A 23 9.17 -7.54 -22.55
C GLN A 23 10.25 -6.67 -21.93
N GLY A 24 11.46 -6.73 -22.45
CA GLY A 24 12.48 -5.76 -22.11
C GLY A 24 13.05 -5.86 -20.68
N GLN A 25 13.87 -4.91 -20.37
CA GLN A 25 14.57 -4.77 -19.10
C GLN A 25 13.75 -3.90 -18.14
N ARG A 26 13.66 -4.31 -16.88
CA ARG A 26 13.16 -3.47 -15.78
C ARG A 26 14.31 -3.15 -14.85
N GLU A 27 14.45 -1.87 -14.51
CA GLU A 27 15.42 -1.40 -13.53
C GLU A 27 14.69 -0.90 -12.29
N VAL A 28 15.03 -1.46 -11.11
CA VAL A 28 14.45 -1.04 -9.83
C VAL A 28 15.58 -0.80 -8.85
N SER A 29 15.55 0.36 -8.20
CA SER A 29 16.43 0.66 -7.06
C SER A 29 15.68 1.44 -5.99
N GLY A 30 16.07 1.24 -4.74
CA GLY A 30 15.44 1.87 -3.60
C GLY A 30 16.26 1.76 -2.33
N ILE A 31 15.76 2.36 -1.27
CA ILE A 31 16.31 2.30 0.08
C ILE A 31 15.17 1.92 1.02
N ASP A 32 15.39 0.89 1.82
CA ASP A 32 14.50 0.49 2.89
C ASP A 32 15.21 0.71 4.24
N LEU A 33 14.51 1.36 5.15
CA LEU A 33 14.94 1.56 6.54
C LEU A 33 13.97 0.86 7.46
N ASP A 34 14.47 -0.02 8.31
CA ASP A 34 13.72 -0.69 9.37
C ASP A 34 14.36 -0.36 10.71
N LEU A 35 13.56 0.17 11.63
CA LEU A 35 13.97 0.54 12.98
C LEU A 35 13.04 -0.08 14.01
N ARG A 36 13.61 -0.64 15.07
CA ARG A 36 12.85 -1.15 16.22
C ARG A 36 13.56 -0.86 17.52
N GLN A 37 12.84 -0.20 18.42
CA GLN A 37 13.33 0.11 19.77
C GLN A 37 12.32 -0.37 20.80
N ARG A 38 12.81 -1.03 21.86
CA ARG A 38 11.99 -1.50 22.99
C ARG A 38 12.46 -0.82 24.26
N PHE A 39 11.49 -0.34 25.03
CA PHE A 39 11.66 0.18 26.38
C PHE A 39 10.87 -0.72 27.32
N THR A 40 11.43 -1.05 28.47
CA THR A 40 10.77 -1.89 29.45
C THR A 40 10.94 -1.26 30.82
N ASP A 41 9.84 -1.17 31.55
CA ASP A 41 9.79 -0.66 32.91
C ASP A 41 8.80 -1.49 33.74
N LYS A 42 9.08 -1.65 35.05
CA LYS A 42 8.25 -2.47 35.92
C LYS A 42 6.91 -1.84 36.30
N ASP A 43 6.81 -0.52 36.23
CA ASP A 43 5.63 0.22 36.66
C ASP A 43 4.64 0.47 35.51
N TRP A 44 5.14 0.81 34.31
CA TRP A 44 4.28 1.08 33.14
C TRP A 44 4.33 0.01 32.04
N GLY A 45 5.15 -1.04 32.21
CA GLY A 45 5.19 -2.17 31.29
C GLY A 45 6.20 -2.03 30.15
N LYS A 46 5.81 -2.37 28.94
CA LYS A 46 6.69 -2.43 27.77
C LYS A 46 6.15 -1.58 26.62
N LEU A 47 6.98 -0.69 26.10
CA LEU A 47 6.71 0.09 24.89
C LEU A 47 7.67 -0.36 23.78
N THR A 48 7.12 -0.75 22.65
CA THR A 48 7.88 -1.05 21.43
C THR A 48 7.53 -0.03 20.36
N LEU A 49 8.54 0.70 19.90
CA LEU A 49 8.45 1.56 18.71
C LEU A 49 9.05 0.80 17.53
N ALA A 50 8.33 0.75 16.43
CA ALA A 50 8.80 0.15 15.18
C ALA A 50 8.45 1.06 14.01
N GLY A 51 9.35 1.16 13.04
CA GLY A 51 9.13 1.97 11.85
C GLY A 51 9.81 1.34 10.65
N GLN A 52 9.09 1.32 9.54
CA GLN A 52 9.58 0.95 8.22
C GLN A 52 9.36 2.11 7.27
N LEU A 53 10.39 2.51 6.56
CA LEU A 53 10.35 3.57 5.56
C LEU A 53 11.02 3.09 4.29
N SER A 54 10.29 3.13 3.18
CA SER A 54 10.79 2.75 1.86
C SER A 54 10.83 3.98 0.95
N ARG A 55 11.94 4.11 0.22
CA ARG A 55 12.10 5.10 -0.84
C ARG A 55 12.46 4.42 -2.14
N VAL A 56 11.58 4.54 -3.15
CA VAL A 56 11.89 4.16 -4.52
C VAL A 56 12.72 5.27 -5.15
N LEU A 57 13.94 4.94 -5.57
CA LEU A 57 14.85 5.88 -6.25
C LEU A 57 14.63 5.82 -7.76
N ARG A 58 14.45 4.61 -8.30
CA ARG A 58 14.22 4.35 -9.72
C ARG A 58 13.29 3.15 -9.88
N PHE A 59 12.36 3.27 -10.80
CA PHE A 59 11.53 2.18 -11.30
C PHE A 59 11.31 2.41 -12.79
N ALA A 60 12.11 1.80 -13.62
CA ALA A 60 12.10 2.07 -15.05
C ALA A 60 11.83 0.83 -15.87
N GLU A 61 10.90 0.95 -16.81
CA GLU A 61 10.61 -0.07 -17.81
C GLU A 61 10.18 0.59 -19.14
N PRO A 62 10.24 -0.13 -20.28
CA PRO A 62 9.82 0.42 -21.55
C PRO A 62 8.30 0.53 -21.63
N LEU A 63 7.78 1.63 -22.16
CA LEU A 63 6.34 1.83 -22.41
C LEU A 63 5.77 0.91 -23.50
N SER A 64 6.63 0.47 -24.42
CA SER A 64 6.30 -0.49 -25.48
C SER A 64 7.54 -1.29 -25.87
N ASP A 65 7.32 -2.38 -26.65
CA ASP A 65 8.39 -3.25 -27.13
C ASP A 65 9.44 -2.44 -27.92
N GLY A 66 10.71 -2.49 -27.50
CA GLY A 66 11.81 -1.74 -28.12
C GLY A 66 11.90 -0.24 -27.77
N ALA A 67 11.01 0.28 -26.92
CA ALA A 67 11.11 1.66 -26.44
C ALA A 67 12.23 1.83 -25.40
N PRO A 68 12.79 3.02 -25.23
CA PRO A 68 13.71 3.31 -24.15
C PRO A 68 13.02 3.17 -22.78
N LEU A 69 13.83 2.94 -21.75
CA LEU A 69 13.35 2.86 -20.36
C LEU A 69 12.79 4.22 -19.93
N THR A 70 11.57 4.20 -19.42
CA THR A 70 10.89 5.36 -18.84
C THR A 70 10.85 5.19 -17.33
N ASP A 71 11.30 6.19 -16.57
CA ASP A 71 11.23 6.15 -15.09
C ASP A 71 9.79 6.42 -14.63
N GLY A 72 9.21 5.46 -13.92
CA GLY A 72 7.88 5.52 -13.32
C GLY A 72 7.90 5.83 -11.82
N ALA A 73 9.07 6.03 -11.21
CA ALA A 73 9.14 6.33 -9.78
C ALA A 73 8.47 7.67 -9.45
N GLY A 74 7.48 7.64 -8.56
CA GLY A 74 6.67 8.80 -8.22
C GLY A 74 5.57 9.10 -9.23
N THR A 75 5.16 8.12 -10.03
CA THR A 75 4.07 8.22 -11.02
C THR A 75 3.14 7.01 -10.97
N ASN A 76 2.09 7.00 -11.78
CA ASN A 76 1.25 5.84 -12.04
C ASN A 76 1.40 5.27 -13.46
N TYR A 77 2.53 5.51 -14.15
CA TYR A 77 2.79 4.96 -15.50
C TYR A 77 2.73 3.44 -15.56
N PHE A 78 3.31 2.76 -14.59
CA PHE A 78 3.41 1.29 -14.51
C PHE A 78 2.64 0.73 -13.32
N GLY A 79 1.53 1.36 -12.96
CA GLY A 79 0.87 1.24 -11.68
C GLY A 79 1.37 2.31 -10.71
N SER A 80 0.68 2.47 -9.60
CA SER A 80 0.99 3.55 -8.66
C SER A 80 2.24 3.24 -7.86
N ILE A 81 3.30 3.99 -8.13
CA ILE A 81 4.64 3.83 -7.54
C ILE A 81 5.03 5.12 -6.80
N PRO A 82 4.41 5.43 -5.64
CA PRO A 82 4.83 6.58 -4.85
C PRO A 82 6.29 6.42 -4.42
N LYS A 83 7.06 7.52 -4.45
CA LYS A 83 8.48 7.49 -4.05
C LYS A 83 8.68 7.14 -2.57
N TRP A 84 7.71 7.46 -1.73
CA TRP A 84 7.80 7.21 -0.30
C TRP A 84 6.63 6.40 0.23
N ARG A 85 6.93 5.41 1.04
CA ARG A 85 5.96 4.66 1.85
C ARG A 85 6.53 4.45 3.24
N GLY A 86 5.67 4.51 4.24
CA GLY A 86 6.09 4.26 5.60
C GLY A 86 4.99 3.68 6.46
N VAL A 87 5.40 2.86 7.42
CA VAL A 87 4.54 2.37 8.50
C VAL A 87 5.31 2.54 9.80
N THR A 88 4.71 3.22 10.76
CA THR A 88 5.29 3.37 12.10
C THR A 88 4.27 2.93 13.14
N SER A 89 4.71 2.21 14.14
CA SER A 89 3.84 1.74 15.21
C SER A 89 4.45 1.95 16.59
N ALA A 90 3.56 2.23 17.55
CA ALA A 90 3.86 2.24 18.98
C ALA A 90 2.98 1.18 19.66
N THR A 91 3.59 0.13 20.17
CA THR A 91 2.90 -0.95 20.88
C THR A 91 3.22 -0.86 22.36
N TRP A 92 2.20 -0.67 23.18
CA TRP A 92 2.29 -0.69 24.63
C TRP A 92 1.67 -1.97 25.17
N GLU A 93 2.39 -2.61 26.12
CA GLU A 93 1.99 -3.87 26.74
C GLU A 93 2.14 -3.74 28.25
N GLN A 94 1.06 -3.99 28.99
CA GLN A 94 1.08 -4.04 30.46
C GLN A 94 0.09 -5.10 30.97
N GLY A 95 0.62 -6.07 31.71
CA GLY A 95 -0.19 -7.16 32.26
C GLY A 95 -0.94 -7.92 31.17
N LYS A 96 -2.29 -7.83 31.20
CA LYS A 96 -3.19 -8.49 30.26
C LYS A 96 -3.56 -7.63 29.04
N TRP A 97 -3.04 -6.42 28.94
CA TRP A 97 -3.36 -5.45 27.90
C TRP A 97 -2.22 -5.28 26.92
N SER A 98 -2.58 -5.13 25.65
CA SER A 98 -1.69 -4.70 24.60
C SER A 98 -2.43 -3.73 23.68
N SER A 99 -1.85 -2.57 23.43
CA SER A 99 -2.42 -1.58 22.50
C SER A 99 -1.37 -1.10 21.52
N THR A 100 -1.73 -1.07 20.25
CA THR A 100 -0.87 -0.61 19.17
C THR A 100 -1.54 0.55 18.43
N LEU A 101 -0.84 1.66 18.32
CA LEU A 101 -1.15 2.73 17.39
C LEU A 101 -0.24 2.57 16.18
N THR A 102 -0.82 2.50 14.99
CA THR A 102 -0.09 2.41 13.72
C THR A 102 -0.37 3.64 12.88
N TRP A 103 0.67 4.28 12.36
CA TRP A 103 0.60 5.32 11.34
C TRP A 103 1.04 4.73 10.01
N ASN A 104 0.19 4.84 9.00
CA ASN A 104 0.46 4.44 7.63
C ASN A 104 0.63 5.68 6.78
N TYR A 105 1.62 5.68 5.90
CA TYR A 105 1.94 6.81 5.01
C TYR A 105 2.21 6.34 3.59
N VAL A 106 1.61 7.02 2.63
CA VAL A 106 1.88 6.90 1.20
C VAL A 106 2.14 8.30 0.65
N GLY A 107 3.29 8.50 0.01
CA GLY A 107 3.67 9.77 -0.61
C GLY A 107 2.81 10.10 -1.83
N SER A 108 2.80 11.37 -2.22
CA SER A 108 2.17 11.82 -3.46
C SER A 108 2.88 11.25 -4.69
N TYR A 109 2.15 11.15 -5.80
CA TYR A 109 2.69 10.73 -7.10
C TYR A 109 1.93 11.40 -8.25
N ALA A 110 2.63 11.62 -9.37
CA ALA A 110 2.07 12.25 -10.56
C ALA A 110 1.18 11.27 -11.34
N GLN A 111 0.17 11.81 -12.01
CA GLN A 111 -0.71 11.04 -12.88
C GLN A 111 -0.19 11.03 -14.32
N SER A 112 -0.16 9.85 -14.93
CA SER A 112 0.35 9.68 -16.31
C SER A 112 -0.59 10.20 -17.39
N THR A 113 -1.89 10.25 -17.11
CA THR A 113 -2.92 10.69 -18.05
C THR A 113 -3.29 12.18 -17.88
N HIS A 114 -2.93 12.78 -16.76
CA HIS A 114 -3.19 14.18 -16.40
C HIS A 114 -1.89 14.74 -15.82
N LEU A 115 -0.95 15.10 -16.69
CA LEU A 115 0.45 15.42 -16.34
C LEU A 115 0.62 16.61 -15.37
N ASP A 116 -0.35 17.51 -15.33
CA ASP A 116 -0.35 18.66 -14.42
C ASP A 116 -0.97 18.34 -13.05
N GLU A 117 -1.46 17.10 -12.88
CA GLU A 117 -2.16 16.67 -11.67
C GLU A 117 -1.37 15.60 -10.92
N SER A 118 -1.59 15.55 -9.61
CA SER A 118 -0.99 14.54 -8.75
C SER A 118 -2.01 13.97 -7.76
N VAL A 119 -1.85 12.71 -7.41
CA VAL A 119 -2.53 12.13 -6.27
C VAL A 119 -1.82 12.61 -5.01
N ALA A 120 -2.56 13.23 -4.11
CA ALA A 120 -2.01 13.80 -2.87
C ALA A 120 -1.50 12.68 -1.94
N ALA A 121 -0.52 13.02 -1.11
CA ALA A 121 -0.05 12.10 -0.07
C ALA A 121 -1.19 11.72 0.89
N PHE A 122 -1.19 10.46 1.31
CA PHE A 122 -2.23 9.90 2.16
C PHE A 122 -1.62 9.26 3.40
N SER A 123 -2.22 9.53 4.56
CA SER A 123 -1.84 8.86 5.79
C SER A 123 -3.05 8.56 6.66
N THR A 124 -3.04 7.44 7.35
CA THR A 124 -4.06 7.00 8.30
C THR A 124 -3.44 6.58 9.62
N PHE A 125 -4.26 6.60 10.67
CA PHE A 125 -3.94 6.01 11.96
C PHE A 125 -4.88 4.86 12.25
N ASP A 126 -4.32 3.75 12.69
CA ASP A 126 -5.06 2.57 13.09
C ASP A 126 -4.76 2.27 14.56
N VAL A 127 -5.77 1.79 15.29
CA VAL A 127 -5.63 1.37 16.69
C VAL A 127 -6.06 -0.08 16.81
N THR A 128 -5.22 -0.88 17.45
CA THR A 128 -5.56 -2.25 17.86
C THR A 128 -5.34 -2.37 19.36
N SER A 129 -6.36 -2.76 20.11
CA SER A 129 -6.28 -3.03 21.54
C SER A 129 -6.73 -4.44 21.85
N SER A 130 -5.91 -5.20 22.53
CA SER A 130 -6.17 -6.58 22.92
C SER A 130 -6.18 -6.73 24.44
N TRP A 131 -7.13 -7.50 24.94
CA TRP A 131 -7.25 -7.83 26.35
C TRP A 131 -7.36 -9.34 26.54
N GLN A 132 -6.43 -9.91 27.30
CA GLN A 132 -6.44 -11.30 27.72
C GLN A 132 -7.39 -11.46 28.93
N VAL A 133 -8.67 -11.73 28.67
CA VAL A 133 -9.74 -11.83 29.69
C VAL A 133 -9.47 -12.99 30.63
N THR A 134 -9.21 -14.18 30.06
CA THR A 134 -8.80 -15.40 30.77
C THR A 134 -7.62 -16.04 30.05
N PRO A 135 -6.95 -17.06 30.63
CA PRO A 135 -5.91 -17.79 29.87
C PRO A 135 -6.38 -18.39 28.55
N ALA A 136 -7.70 -18.67 28.43
CA ALA A 136 -8.31 -19.25 27.22
C ALA A 136 -8.99 -18.22 26.32
N ALA A 137 -9.25 -16.98 26.77
CA ALA A 137 -10.07 -15.99 26.06
C ALA A 137 -9.33 -14.67 25.86
N ASN A 138 -9.27 -14.20 24.62
CA ASN A 138 -8.74 -12.90 24.25
C ASN A 138 -9.75 -12.12 23.42
N VAL A 139 -9.94 -10.84 23.76
CA VAL A 139 -10.78 -9.89 23.00
C VAL A 139 -9.87 -8.85 22.36
N THR A 140 -10.04 -8.60 21.07
CA THR A 140 -9.30 -7.59 20.33
C THR A 140 -10.27 -6.63 19.66
N PHE A 141 -10.11 -5.34 19.94
CA PHE A 141 -10.80 -4.24 19.29
C PHE A 141 -9.86 -3.57 18.29
N ILE A 142 -10.34 -3.34 17.07
CA ILE A 142 -9.56 -2.78 15.96
C ILE A 142 -10.35 -1.62 15.37
N VAL A 143 -9.70 -0.46 15.23
CA VAL A 143 -10.21 0.68 14.48
C VAL A 143 -9.19 1.04 13.41
N GLN A 144 -9.55 0.86 12.16
CA GLN A 144 -8.76 1.31 11.01
C GLN A 144 -9.20 2.72 10.60
N ASN A 145 -8.24 3.53 10.15
CA ASN A 145 -8.47 4.91 9.74
C ASN A 145 -9.24 5.73 10.80
N LEU A 146 -8.66 5.82 11.99
CA LEU A 146 -9.25 6.44 13.18
C LEU A 146 -9.81 7.85 12.92
N ALA A 147 -9.11 8.63 12.08
CA ALA A 147 -9.50 9.99 11.71
C ALA A 147 -10.58 10.05 10.61
N ASN A 148 -11.03 8.90 10.08
CA ASN A 148 -12.00 8.82 8.98
C ASN A 148 -11.56 9.64 7.74
N LYS A 149 -10.27 9.60 7.41
CA LYS A 149 -9.70 10.34 6.29
C LYS A 149 -10.15 9.71 4.98
N ARG A 150 -10.64 10.52 4.05
CA ARG A 150 -11.02 10.06 2.71
C ARG A 150 -9.79 9.80 1.86
N ALA A 151 -9.88 8.80 0.96
CA ALA A 151 -8.87 8.56 -0.06
C ALA A 151 -8.65 9.83 -0.91
N PRO A 152 -7.40 10.12 -1.32
CA PRO A 152 -7.14 11.23 -2.23
C PRO A 152 -7.84 11.00 -3.58
N TRP A 153 -8.20 12.10 -4.23
CA TRP A 153 -8.75 12.05 -5.57
C TRP A 153 -7.71 11.54 -6.58
N ASP A 154 -8.17 10.65 -7.46
CA ASP A 154 -7.43 10.11 -8.59
C ASP A 154 -8.33 10.21 -9.84
N TYR A 155 -7.81 10.68 -10.97
CA TYR A 155 -8.57 10.80 -12.23
C TYR A 155 -8.85 9.46 -12.92
N SER A 156 -8.54 8.33 -12.27
CA SER A 156 -8.99 7.01 -12.69
C SER A 156 -10.52 6.89 -12.64
N ALA A 157 -11.05 5.88 -13.30
CA ALA A 157 -12.50 5.64 -13.35
C ALA A 157 -13.17 5.47 -11.96
N SER A 158 -12.39 5.10 -10.95
CA SER A 158 -12.87 4.92 -9.58
C SER A 158 -12.87 6.19 -8.74
N GLY A 159 -12.22 7.28 -9.21
CA GLY A 159 -12.05 8.52 -8.46
C GLY A 159 -11.08 8.43 -7.28
N PHE A 160 -10.47 7.29 -7.05
CA PHE A 160 -9.43 7.03 -6.06
C PHE A 160 -8.61 5.81 -6.46
N ASP A 161 -7.38 5.72 -5.94
CA ASP A 161 -6.50 4.58 -6.18
C ASP A 161 -6.71 3.50 -5.10
N TYR A 162 -7.41 2.43 -5.47
CA TYR A 162 -7.70 1.29 -4.59
C TYR A 162 -6.45 0.47 -4.22
N THR A 163 -5.33 0.66 -4.93
CA THR A 163 -4.06 -0.01 -4.61
C THR A 163 -3.30 0.71 -3.49
N GLN A 164 -3.66 1.97 -3.20
CA GLN A 164 -2.97 2.84 -2.25
C GLN A 164 -3.84 3.22 -1.05
N ALA A 165 -5.15 3.23 -1.20
CA ALA A 165 -6.08 3.70 -0.17
C ALA A 165 -7.34 2.83 -0.09
N ASP A 166 -7.81 2.58 1.13
CA ASP A 166 -9.09 1.91 1.37
C ASP A 166 -10.23 2.95 1.35
N PRO A 167 -11.23 2.82 0.46
CA PRO A 167 -12.33 3.78 0.34
C PRO A 167 -13.36 3.70 1.48
N ARG A 168 -13.36 2.62 2.28
CA ARG A 168 -14.35 2.42 3.35
C ARG A 168 -14.32 3.51 4.43
N GLY A 169 -13.23 4.27 4.52
CA GLY A 169 -13.05 5.23 5.60
C GLY A 169 -12.74 4.54 6.93
N ARG A 170 -13.31 5.04 8.03
CA ARG A 170 -13.13 4.43 9.34
C ARG A 170 -13.92 3.13 9.44
N PHE A 171 -13.23 2.07 9.82
CA PHE A 171 -13.80 0.75 10.00
C PHE A 171 -13.43 0.21 11.39
N ALA A 172 -14.44 -0.25 12.15
CA ALA A 172 -14.23 -0.84 13.46
C ALA A 172 -14.64 -2.32 13.46
N SER A 173 -13.87 -3.14 14.15
CA SER A 173 -14.16 -4.56 14.32
C SER A 173 -13.82 -5.05 15.71
N LEU A 174 -14.52 -6.09 16.16
CA LEU A 174 -14.29 -6.80 17.41
C LEU A 174 -14.01 -8.27 17.09
N LYS A 175 -12.93 -8.80 17.65
CA LYS A 175 -12.52 -10.19 17.48
C LYS A 175 -12.44 -10.88 18.84
N LEU A 176 -13.10 -12.01 18.97
CA LEU A 176 -13.00 -12.91 20.11
C LEU A 176 -12.23 -14.17 19.71
N ASN A 177 -11.16 -14.48 20.41
CA ASN A 177 -10.44 -15.75 20.28
C ASN A 177 -10.65 -16.57 21.57
N TYR A 178 -11.08 -17.81 21.43
CA TYR A 178 -11.25 -18.74 22.53
C TYR A 178 -10.55 -20.06 22.21
N LYS A 179 -9.77 -20.54 23.18
CA LYS A 179 -9.08 -21.83 23.09
C LYS A 179 -9.80 -22.83 23.99
N PHE A 180 -10.31 -23.90 23.37
CA PHE A 180 -10.94 -25.05 24.04
C PHE A 180 -9.91 -25.98 24.67
#